data_6babe1e3cddb8fe718b4dc2fa42c6427
#
_entry.id   6babe1e3cddb8fe718b4dc2fa42c6427
#
_cell.length_a   1.000
_cell.length_b   1.000
_cell.length_c   1.000
_cell.angle_alpha   90.00
_cell.angle_beta   90.00
_cell.angle_gamma   90.00
#
_symmetry.space_group_name_H-M   'P 1'
#
loop_
_entity.id
_entity.type
_entity.pdbx_description
1 polymer ?
#
loop_
_entity_poly.entity_id
_entity_poly.type
_entity_poly.pdbx_seq_one_letter_code
_entity_poly.pdbx_strand_id
1 'polypeptide(L)'
;LLEIKQAKGAGIVYCLSRRKVDEIAFKLQQDKIAALPYHAGLSDAERAENQTRFIRDDVRVMVATIAFGMGINKPDVRFVIHHDLPRNIESYYQESGRAGRDGETARCTLFLGYGDIKTIEYLIDQKPNIQEQRIARQQLRQVIDFAEGTDCRRTIVLGYFGERFAGQCSGCDNCLAPKPVADWTIE
;
A
#
# COMPACT_ATOMS: atom_id res chain seq x y z
N LEU A 1 -8.97 -4.18 9.76
CA LEU A 1 -8.91 -5.14 10.88
C LEU A 1 -9.34 -6.55 10.45
N LEU A 2 -10.49 -6.72 9.79
CA LEU A 2 -10.99 -8.03 9.38
C LEU A 2 -9.99 -8.75 8.44
N GLU A 3 -9.46 -8.06 7.45
CA GLU A 3 -8.43 -8.58 6.54
C GLU A 3 -7.19 -9.09 7.28
N ILE A 4 -6.70 -8.32 8.26
CA ILE A 4 -5.52 -8.70 9.06
C ILE A 4 -5.82 -9.92 9.93
N LYS A 5 -7.03 -10.02 10.48
CA LYS A 5 -7.45 -11.19 11.28
C LYS A 5 -7.51 -12.47 10.44
N GLN A 6 -7.92 -12.38 9.21
CA GLN A 6 -8.03 -13.51 8.29
C GLN A 6 -6.69 -13.87 7.62
N ALA A 7 -5.79 -12.91 7.44
CA ALA A 7 -4.48 -13.15 6.86
C ALA A 7 -3.63 -14.03 7.80
N LYS A 8 -2.81 -14.90 7.22
CA LYS A 8 -1.80 -15.69 7.94
C LYS A 8 -0.41 -15.07 7.74
N GLY A 9 0.49 -15.30 8.71
CA GLY A 9 1.88 -14.85 8.62
C GLY A 9 2.10 -13.36 8.89
N ALA A 10 3.30 -12.89 8.61
CA ALA A 10 3.74 -11.53 8.82
C ALA A 10 3.18 -10.58 7.74
N GLY A 11 2.93 -9.33 8.09
CA GLY A 11 2.43 -8.34 7.14
C GLY A 11 2.78 -6.90 7.48
N ILE A 12 2.59 -6.04 6.48
CA ILE A 12 2.85 -4.61 6.59
C ILE A 12 1.56 -3.85 6.27
N VAL A 13 1.26 -2.83 7.07
CA VAL A 13 0.15 -1.90 6.83
C VAL A 13 0.72 -0.51 6.61
N TYR A 14 0.55 0.04 5.42
CA TYR A 14 1.00 1.37 5.08
C TYR A 14 -0.09 2.42 5.32
N CYS A 15 0.30 3.51 5.98
CA CYS A 15 -0.56 4.65 6.27
C CYS A 15 0.09 5.96 5.84
N LEU A 16 -0.73 6.95 5.51
CA LEU A 16 -0.28 8.26 5.04
C LEU A 16 0.33 9.11 6.16
N SER A 17 -0.14 8.99 7.39
CA SER A 17 0.28 9.83 8.52
C SER A 17 0.79 9.02 9.70
N ARG A 18 1.72 9.63 10.48
CA ARG A 18 2.27 9.07 11.73
C ARG A 18 1.15 8.76 12.74
N ARG A 19 0.25 9.71 12.94
CA ARG A 19 -0.90 9.55 13.83
C ARG A 19 -1.75 8.32 13.47
N LYS A 20 -2.01 8.10 12.18
CA LYS A 20 -2.77 6.95 11.71
C LYS A 20 -2.02 5.63 11.96
N VAL A 21 -0.68 5.64 11.80
CA VAL A 21 0.17 4.50 12.14
C VAL A 21 -0.01 4.10 13.61
N ASP A 22 0.10 5.08 14.52
CA ASP A 22 -0.04 4.84 15.96
C ASP A 22 -1.45 4.35 16.31
N GLU A 23 -2.49 4.99 15.75
CA GLU A 23 -3.89 4.60 15.97
C GLU A 23 -4.17 3.15 15.52
N ILE A 24 -3.67 2.75 14.36
CA ILE A 24 -3.90 1.40 13.83
C ILE A 24 -3.07 0.37 14.59
N ALA A 25 -1.81 0.66 14.90
CA ALA A 25 -0.97 -0.22 15.70
C ALA A 25 -1.63 -0.48 17.08
N PHE A 26 -2.10 0.57 17.75
CA PHE A 26 -2.80 0.47 19.02
C PHE A 26 -4.09 -0.37 18.91
N LYS A 27 -4.93 -0.13 17.88
CA LYS A 27 -6.15 -0.93 17.66
C LYS A 27 -5.86 -2.40 17.42
N LEU A 28 -4.81 -2.72 16.68
CA LEU A 28 -4.39 -4.10 16.45
C LEU A 28 -3.96 -4.78 17.76
N GLN A 29 -3.21 -4.05 18.61
CA GLN A 29 -2.80 -4.55 19.92
C GLN A 29 -4.00 -4.80 20.85
N GLN A 30 -5.01 -3.91 20.85
CA GLN A 30 -6.27 -4.12 21.57
C GLN A 30 -6.98 -5.41 21.11
N ASP A 31 -6.89 -5.73 19.84
CA ASP A 31 -7.41 -6.95 19.23
C ASP A 31 -6.48 -8.17 19.40
N LYS A 32 -5.47 -8.07 20.28
CA LYS A 32 -4.47 -9.12 20.58
C LYS A 32 -3.65 -9.54 19.35
N ILE A 33 -3.47 -8.65 18.40
CA ILE A 33 -2.57 -8.84 17.26
C ILE A 33 -1.25 -8.14 17.59
N ALA A 34 -0.14 -8.90 17.60
CA ALA A 34 1.18 -8.34 17.81
C ALA A 34 1.54 -7.40 16.67
N ALA A 35 1.46 -6.08 16.90
CA ALA A 35 1.71 -5.03 15.94
C ALA A 35 2.59 -3.94 16.54
N LEU A 36 3.48 -3.36 15.72
CA LEU A 36 4.31 -2.23 16.12
C LEU A 36 4.25 -1.10 15.09
N PRO A 37 4.35 0.17 15.54
CA PRO A 37 4.42 1.32 14.66
C PRO A 37 5.84 1.49 14.09
N TYR A 38 5.92 2.08 12.88
CA TYR A 38 7.18 2.51 12.29
C TYR A 38 7.01 3.79 11.47
N HIS A 39 7.57 4.88 11.94
CA HIS A 39 7.54 6.17 11.26
C HIS A 39 8.67 7.09 11.73
N ALA A 40 8.95 8.14 10.99
CA ALA A 40 10.04 9.08 11.27
C ALA A 40 9.86 9.92 12.56
N GLY A 41 8.75 9.78 13.28
CA GLY A 41 8.54 10.40 14.60
C GLY A 41 9.08 9.57 15.76
N LEU A 42 9.38 8.28 15.54
CA LEU A 42 10.07 7.44 16.52
C LEU A 42 11.56 7.74 16.52
N SER A 43 12.23 7.52 17.66
CA SER A 43 13.69 7.58 17.74
C SER A 43 14.35 6.51 16.86
N ASP A 44 15.61 6.70 16.52
CA ASP A 44 16.38 5.72 15.73
C ASP A 44 16.47 4.37 16.44
N ALA A 45 16.61 4.38 17.77
CA ALA A 45 16.65 3.18 18.61
C ALA A 45 15.33 2.41 18.55
N GLU A 46 14.18 3.09 18.72
CA GLU A 46 12.86 2.48 18.63
C GLU A 46 12.59 1.90 17.24
N ARG A 47 12.98 2.62 16.18
CA ARG A 47 12.84 2.13 14.81
C ARG A 47 13.66 0.87 14.58
N ALA A 48 14.92 0.85 15.03
CA ALA A 48 15.81 -0.30 14.90
C ALA A 48 15.28 -1.51 15.69
N GLU A 49 14.80 -1.29 16.90
CA GLU A 49 14.20 -2.35 17.73
C GLU A 49 12.93 -2.91 17.08
N ASN A 50 11.98 -2.05 16.69
CA ASN A 50 10.74 -2.47 16.06
C ASN A 50 10.99 -3.25 14.77
N GLN A 51 11.94 -2.79 13.95
CA GLN A 51 12.35 -3.50 12.74
C GLN A 51 12.95 -4.87 13.05
N THR A 52 13.83 -4.96 14.04
CA THR A 52 14.46 -6.21 14.45
C THR A 52 13.42 -7.23 14.93
N ARG A 53 12.46 -6.79 15.76
CA ARG A 53 11.38 -7.63 16.25
C ARG A 53 10.49 -8.14 15.12
N PHE A 54 10.20 -7.30 14.12
CA PHE A 54 9.43 -7.72 12.95
C PHE A 54 10.20 -8.75 12.10
N ILE A 55 11.50 -8.55 11.88
CA ILE A 55 12.35 -9.48 11.11
C ILE A 55 12.44 -10.85 11.81
N ARG A 56 12.48 -10.87 13.15
CA ARG A 56 12.59 -12.09 13.96
C ARG A 56 11.28 -12.81 14.24
N ASP A 57 10.16 -12.34 13.68
CA ASP A 57 8.81 -12.85 13.93
C ASP A 57 8.29 -12.68 15.37
N ASP A 58 8.95 -11.83 16.18
CA ASP A 58 8.44 -11.44 17.50
C ASP A 58 7.17 -10.58 17.39
N VAL A 59 6.95 -9.99 16.22
CA VAL A 59 5.80 -9.16 15.89
C VAL A 59 5.27 -9.54 14.51
N ARG A 60 3.96 -9.74 14.45
CA ARG A 60 3.27 -10.18 13.23
C ARG A 60 3.03 -9.06 12.23
N VAL A 61 2.71 -7.84 12.70
CA VAL A 61 2.30 -6.73 11.84
C VAL A 61 3.16 -5.50 12.08
N MET A 62 3.74 -4.96 11.02
CA MET A 62 4.34 -3.64 11.04
C MET A 62 3.35 -2.63 10.47
N VAL A 63 2.95 -1.63 11.25
CA VAL A 63 2.15 -0.50 10.75
C VAL A 63 3.09 0.68 10.50
N ALA A 64 3.13 1.18 9.28
CA ALA A 64 4.19 2.09 8.89
C ALA A 64 3.76 3.21 7.95
N THR A 65 4.52 4.29 7.95
CA THR A 65 4.54 5.22 6.82
C THR A 65 5.55 4.74 5.78
N ILE A 66 5.64 5.43 4.64
CA ILE A 66 6.67 5.21 3.59
C ILE A 66 8.11 5.16 4.14
N ALA A 67 8.34 5.66 5.37
CA ALA A 67 9.65 5.57 6.02
C ALA A 67 10.10 4.12 6.27
N PHE A 68 9.16 3.15 6.32
CA PHE A 68 9.45 1.72 6.42
C PHE A 68 9.69 1.14 5.03
N GLY A 69 10.86 1.38 4.49
CA GLY A 69 11.11 1.00 3.11
C GLY A 69 12.54 0.60 2.83
N MET A 70 13.51 1.40 3.19
CA MET A 70 14.90 1.11 2.88
C MET A 70 15.49 0.10 3.88
N GLY A 71 16.10 -0.97 3.38
CA GLY A 71 16.84 -1.92 4.20
C GLY A 71 16.02 -3.04 4.87
N ILE A 72 14.75 -3.19 4.57
CA ILE A 72 13.96 -4.30 5.12
C ILE A 72 14.12 -5.53 4.24
N ASN A 73 14.79 -6.53 4.77
CA ASN A 73 14.97 -7.82 4.14
C ASN A 73 14.25 -8.92 4.93
N LYS A 74 12.90 -8.91 4.85
CA LYS A 74 12.03 -9.99 5.33
C LYS A 74 11.36 -10.61 4.11
N PRO A 75 11.79 -11.82 3.68
CA PRO A 75 11.29 -12.41 2.44
C PRO A 75 9.85 -12.95 2.56
N ASP A 76 9.46 -13.36 3.74
CA ASP A 76 8.21 -14.08 4.06
C ASP A 76 7.05 -13.15 4.49
N VAL A 77 7.01 -11.93 3.99
CA VAL A 77 5.85 -11.04 4.17
C VAL A 77 4.66 -11.59 3.39
N ARG A 78 3.61 -12.00 4.11
CA ARG A 78 2.42 -12.67 3.52
C ARG A 78 1.34 -11.69 3.07
N PHE A 79 1.33 -10.46 3.61
CA PHE A 79 0.40 -9.44 3.14
C PHE A 79 0.98 -8.03 3.25
N VAL A 80 0.59 -7.20 2.30
CA VAL A 80 0.80 -5.75 2.34
C VAL A 80 -0.56 -5.08 2.16
N ILE A 81 -0.91 -4.21 3.09
CA ILE A 81 -2.17 -3.45 3.06
C ILE A 81 -1.84 -1.97 2.98
N HIS A 82 -2.33 -1.30 1.94
CA HIS A 82 -2.39 0.15 1.87
C HIS A 82 -3.71 0.59 2.50
N HIS A 83 -3.63 1.08 3.75
CA HIS A 83 -4.80 1.61 4.46
C HIS A 83 -5.26 2.92 3.86
N ASP A 84 -4.33 3.74 3.45
CA ASP A 84 -4.53 5.00 2.74
C ASP A 84 -3.91 4.89 1.34
N LEU A 85 -4.36 5.71 0.39
CA LEU A 85 -3.80 5.72 -0.97
C LEU A 85 -2.30 6.03 -0.98
N PRO A 86 -1.47 5.27 -1.70
CA PRO A 86 -0.08 5.64 -1.93
C PRO A 86 0.00 6.92 -2.79
N ARG A 87 1.12 7.64 -2.69
CA ARG A 87 1.28 8.93 -3.38
C ARG A 87 1.34 8.83 -4.89
N ASN A 88 1.85 7.72 -5.41
CA ASN A 88 2.04 7.42 -6.82
C ASN A 88 2.20 5.90 -7.03
N ILE A 89 2.21 5.49 -8.28
CA ILE A 89 2.36 4.07 -8.67
C ILE A 89 3.72 3.50 -8.26
N GLU A 90 4.79 4.30 -8.29
CA GLU A 90 6.12 3.86 -7.84
C GLU A 90 6.11 3.48 -6.36
N SER A 91 5.50 4.32 -5.51
CA SER A 91 5.36 4.03 -4.08
C SER A 91 4.58 2.73 -3.88
N TYR A 92 3.43 2.59 -4.57
CA TYR A 92 2.65 1.35 -4.52
C TYR A 92 3.49 0.13 -4.91
N TYR A 93 4.23 0.21 -6.02
CA TYR A 93 5.06 -0.88 -6.51
C TYR A 93 6.19 -1.26 -5.53
N GLN A 94 6.89 -0.26 -4.97
CA GLN A 94 7.95 -0.49 -4.01
C GLN A 94 7.44 -1.09 -2.69
N GLU A 95 6.26 -0.66 -2.24
CA GLU A 95 5.64 -1.10 -1.01
C GLU A 95 5.00 -2.49 -1.15
N SER A 96 4.22 -2.71 -2.21
CA SER A 96 3.63 -4.02 -2.52
C SER A 96 4.69 -5.07 -2.89
N GLY A 97 5.78 -4.67 -3.53
CA GLY A 97 6.92 -5.54 -3.87
C GLY A 97 7.71 -6.09 -2.68
N ARG A 98 7.27 -5.80 -1.44
CA ARG A 98 7.81 -6.44 -0.22
C ARG A 98 7.13 -7.77 0.08
N ALA A 99 5.96 -8.00 -0.47
CA ALA A 99 5.20 -9.22 -0.27
C ALA A 99 5.78 -10.38 -1.10
N GLY A 100 5.91 -11.56 -0.48
CA GLY A 100 6.24 -12.81 -1.17
C GLY A 100 7.60 -12.85 -1.87
N ARG A 101 8.64 -12.23 -1.32
CA ARG A 101 10.00 -12.25 -1.91
C ARG A 101 10.65 -13.64 -1.88
N ASP A 102 10.12 -14.54 -1.10
CA ASP A 102 10.50 -15.96 -1.06
C ASP A 102 9.83 -16.80 -2.16
N GLY A 103 9.01 -16.18 -3.01
CA GLY A 103 8.26 -16.86 -4.07
C GLY A 103 6.92 -17.45 -3.62
N GLU A 104 6.62 -17.41 -2.33
CA GLU A 104 5.34 -17.90 -1.81
C GLU A 104 4.21 -16.90 -2.02
N THR A 105 2.97 -17.40 -2.06
CA THR A 105 1.78 -16.57 -2.25
C THR A 105 1.65 -15.51 -1.17
N ALA A 106 1.48 -14.26 -1.60
CA ALA A 106 1.23 -13.13 -0.73
C ALA A 106 0.11 -12.24 -1.29
N ARG A 107 -0.61 -11.55 -0.40
CA ARG A 107 -1.73 -10.68 -0.78
C ARG A 107 -1.34 -9.22 -0.65
N CYS A 108 -1.64 -8.43 -1.68
CA CYS A 108 -1.57 -6.97 -1.63
C CYS A 108 -3.00 -6.39 -1.72
N THR A 109 -3.40 -5.60 -0.73
CA THR A 109 -4.72 -4.97 -0.67
C THR A 109 -4.55 -3.45 -0.64
N LEU A 110 -5.27 -2.76 -1.51
CA LEU A 110 -5.35 -1.31 -1.53
C LEU A 110 -6.79 -0.88 -1.19
N PHE A 111 -6.95 -0.11 -0.11
CA PHE A 111 -8.21 0.53 0.20
C PHE A 111 -8.29 1.90 -0.47
N LEU A 112 -9.40 2.15 -1.14
CA LEU A 112 -9.72 3.45 -1.74
C LEU A 112 -10.77 4.15 -0.90
N GLY A 113 -10.37 5.22 -0.23
CA GLY A 113 -11.27 6.10 0.50
C GLY A 113 -11.32 7.48 -0.17
N TYR A 114 -12.52 7.96 -0.54
CA TYR A 114 -12.63 9.31 -1.12
C TYR A 114 -12.19 10.42 -0.17
N GLY A 115 -12.25 10.19 1.15
CA GLY A 115 -11.68 11.09 2.15
C GLY A 115 -10.16 11.22 2.06
N ASP A 116 -9.49 10.13 1.68
CA ASP A 116 -8.02 10.14 1.51
C ASP A 116 -7.62 10.97 0.30
N ILE A 117 -8.39 10.91 -0.79
CA ILE A 117 -8.18 11.73 -1.98
C ILE A 117 -8.20 13.21 -1.60
N LYS A 118 -9.22 13.65 -0.85
CA LYS A 118 -9.33 15.05 -0.39
C LYS A 118 -8.16 15.46 0.50
N THR A 119 -7.69 14.57 1.37
CA THR A 119 -6.53 14.82 2.22
C THR A 119 -5.26 14.97 1.39
N ILE A 120 -5.06 14.12 0.39
CA ILE A 120 -3.89 14.20 -0.50
C ILE A 120 -3.96 15.46 -1.37
N GLU A 121 -5.14 15.80 -1.93
CA GLU A 121 -5.34 17.05 -2.68
C GLU A 121 -4.97 18.27 -1.83
N TYR A 122 -5.45 18.35 -0.59
CA TYR A 122 -5.09 19.40 0.33
C TYR A 122 -3.56 19.50 0.56
N LEU A 123 -2.88 18.37 0.75
CA LEU A 123 -1.42 18.35 0.91
C LEU A 123 -0.69 18.78 -0.37
N ILE A 124 -1.24 18.46 -1.53
CA ILE A 124 -0.69 18.92 -2.82
C ILE A 124 -0.80 20.44 -2.94
N ASP A 125 -1.94 21.02 -2.52
CA ASP A 125 -2.19 22.46 -2.58
C ASP A 125 -1.26 23.27 -1.67
N GLN A 126 -0.73 22.65 -0.61
CA GLN A 126 0.26 23.29 0.28
C GLN A 126 1.69 23.35 -0.31
N LYS A 127 1.95 22.71 -1.43
CA LYS A 127 3.27 22.77 -2.07
C LYS A 127 3.47 24.15 -2.69
N PRO A 128 4.65 24.79 -2.48
CA PRO A 128 4.90 26.17 -2.97
C PRO A 128 5.06 26.23 -4.50
N ASN A 129 5.42 25.11 -5.14
CA ASN A 129 5.71 25.08 -6.56
C ASN A 129 4.52 24.53 -7.35
N ILE A 130 3.96 25.35 -8.26
CA ILE A 130 2.82 25.01 -9.11
C ILE A 130 3.12 23.80 -10.03
N GLN A 131 4.36 23.69 -10.53
CA GLN A 131 4.75 22.54 -11.34
C GLN A 131 4.74 21.23 -10.52
N GLU A 132 5.24 21.28 -9.29
CA GLU A 132 5.17 20.12 -8.38
C GLU A 132 3.73 19.74 -8.03
N GLN A 133 2.85 20.73 -7.82
CA GLN A 133 1.42 20.50 -7.60
C GLN A 133 0.81 19.77 -8.82
N ARG A 134 1.12 20.23 -10.03
CA ARG A 134 0.61 19.64 -11.28
C ARG A 134 1.05 18.19 -11.43
N ILE A 135 2.33 17.91 -11.23
CA ILE A 135 2.89 16.55 -11.28
C ILE A 135 2.22 15.68 -10.21
N ALA A 136 2.12 16.15 -8.98
CA ALA A 136 1.53 15.39 -7.88
C ALA A 136 0.03 15.08 -8.11
N ARG A 137 -0.74 16.02 -8.70
CA ARG A 137 -2.13 15.75 -9.09
C ARG A 137 -2.22 14.70 -10.20
N GLN A 138 -1.33 14.74 -11.18
CA GLN A 138 -1.28 13.72 -12.22
C GLN A 138 -0.97 12.33 -11.63
N GLN A 139 0.00 12.25 -10.74
CA GLN A 139 0.35 11.01 -10.03
C GLN A 139 -0.80 10.48 -9.18
N LEU A 140 -1.49 11.35 -8.44
CA LEU A 140 -2.69 10.97 -7.68
C LEU A 140 -3.78 10.41 -8.61
N ARG A 141 -4.03 11.07 -9.75
CA ARG A 141 -4.99 10.60 -10.74
C ARG A 141 -4.65 9.18 -11.21
N GLN A 142 -3.40 8.92 -11.53
CA GLN A 142 -2.94 7.59 -11.96
C GLN A 142 -3.19 6.51 -10.90
N VAL A 143 -3.03 6.82 -9.61
CA VAL A 143 -3.33 5.87 -8.53
C VAL A 143 -4.83 5.64 -8.40
N ILE A 144 -5.65 6.68 -8.55
CA ILE A 144 -7.11 6.56 -8.54
C ILE A 144 -7.57 5.69 -9.72
N ASP A 145 -7.11 5.99 -10.93
CA ASP A 145 -7.44 5.23 -12.14
C ASP A 145 -6.99 3.76 -11.99
N PHE A 146 -5.82 3.52 -11.38
CA PHE A 146 -5.37 2.18 -11.03
C PHE A 146 -6.32 1.47 -10.04
N ALA A 147 -6.79 2.17 -9.01
CA ALA A 147 -7.63 1.57 -7.97
C ALA A 147 -9.08 1.31 -8.46
N GLU A 148 -9.63 2.19 -9.28
CA GLU A 148 -11.01 2.10 -9.81
C GLU A 148 -11.12 1.28 -11.09
N GLY A 149 -10.04 1.23 -11.88
CA GLY A 149 -10.00 0.59 -13.20
C GLY A 149 -10.32 -0.91 -13.16
N THR A 150 -10.78 -1.40 -14.31
CA THR A 150 -11.15 -2.81 -14.52
C THR A 150 -10.07 -3.62 -15.24
N ASP A 151 -9.03 -2.97 -15.74
CA ASP A 151 -7.91 -3.62 -16.40
C ASP A 151 -7.06 -4.45 -15.42
N CYS A 152 -6.30 -5.39 -15.96
CA CYS A 152 -5.36 -6.17 -15.17
C CYS A 152 -4.39 -5.24 -14.41
N ARG A 153 -4.32 -5.40 -13.07
CA ARG A 153 -3.44 -4.58 -12.22
C ARG A 153 -1.99 -4.64 -12.65
N ARG A 154 -1.52 -5.82 -13.06
CA ARG A 154 -0.14 -5.99 -13.55
C ARG A 154 0.11 -5.24 -14.86
N THR A 155 -0.84 -5.26 -15.77
CA THR A 155 -0.74 -4.51 -17.04
C THR A 155 -0.57 -3.01 -16.78
N ILE A 156 -1.36 -2.45 -15.86
CA ILE A 156 -1.28 -1.01 -15.52
C ILE A 156 0.07 -0.69 -14.89
N VAL A 157 0.50 -1.47 -13.89
CA VAL A 157 1.78 -1.21 -13.20
C VAL A 157 2.98 -1.37 -14.12
N LEU A 158 3.05 -2.45 -14.89
CA LEU A 158 4.16 -2.66 -15.83
C LEU A 158 4.16 -1.61 -16.96
N GLY A 159 2.97 -1.26 -17.48
CA GLY A 159 2.82 -0.19 -18.46
C GLY A 159 3.30 1.17 -17.96
N TYR A 160 3.11 1.47 -16.67
CA TYR A 160 3.64 2.67 -16.04
C TYR A 160 5.18 2.74 -16.12
N PHE A 161 5.86 1.60 -15.98
CA PHE A 161 7.32 1.48 -16.11
C PHE A 161 7.79 1.25 -17.55
N GLY A 162 6.90 1.34 -18.55
CA GLY A 162 7.24 1.17 -19.94
C GLY A 162 7.33 -0.28 -20.43
N GLU A 163 6.96 -1.25 -19.57
CA GLU A 163 6.92 -2.66 -19.93
C GLU A 163 5.56 -3.04 -20.52
N ARG A 164 5.57 -3.81 -21.59
CA ARG A 164 4.35 -4.37 -22.18
C ARG A 164 4.04 -5.73 -21.55
N PHE A 165 2.88 -5.84 -20.92
CA PHE A 165 2.34 -7.10 -20.46
C PHE A 165 1.02 -7.35 -21.19
N ALA A 166 1.02 -8.35 -22.09
CA ALA A 166 -0.17 -8.72 -22.84
C ALA A 166 -0.90 -9.85 -22.14
N GLY A 167 -2.12 -9.60 -21.66
CA GLY A 167 -2.98 -10.62 -21.12
C GLY A 167 -3.39 -10.44 -19.67
N GLN A 168 -3.85 -11.56 -19.08
CA GLN A 168 -4.32 -11.61 -17.70
C GLN A 168 -3.25 -12.23 -16.80
N CYS A 169 -3.03 -11.62 -15.65
CA CYS A 169 -1.99 -12.10 -14.71
C CYS A 169 -2.44 -13.29 -13.85
N SER A 170 -3.70 -13.70 -13.93
CA SER A 170 -4.32 -14.78 -13.14
C SER A 170 -4.16 -14.66 -11.61
N GLY A 171 -3.81 -13.47 -11.10
CA GLY A 171 -3.55 -13.24 -9.67
C GLY A 171 -4.13 -11.95 -9.11
N CYS A 172 -4.56 -11.00 -9.94
CA CYS A 172 -5.20 -9.78 -9.43
C CYS A 172 -6.73 -9.92 -9.37
N ASP A 173 -7.36 -9.04 -8.57
CA ASP A 173 -8.80 -8.97 -8.39
C ASP A 173 -9.57 -8.89 -9.72
N ASN A 174 -9.14 -8.04 -10.63
CA ASN A 174 -9.80 -7.86 -11.93
C ASN A 174 -9.66 -9.07 -12.87
N CYS A 175 -8.59 -9.86 -12.73
CA CYS A 175 -8.44 -11.09 -13.50
C CYS A 175 -9.19 -12.26 -12.88
N LEU A 176 -9.26 -12.34 -11.54
CA LEU A 176 -9.91 -13.44 -10.81
C LEU A 176 -11.43 -13.27 -10.75
N ALA A 177 -11.92 -12.03 -10.66
CA ALA A 177 -13.33 -11.70 -10.59
C ALA A 177 -13.62 -10.45 -11.46
N PRO A 178 -13.65 -10.61 -12.80
CA PRO A 178 -13.92 -9.50 -13.71
C PRO A 178 -15.25 -8.84 -13.36
N LYS A 179 -15.23 -7.51 -13.20
CA LYS A 179 -16.46 -6.75 -12.98
C LYS A 179 -17.20 -6.59 -14.30
N PRO A 180 -18.52 -6.74 -14.33
CA PRO A 180 -19.30 -6.42 -15.53
C PRO A 180 -19.15 -4.91 -15.82
N VAL A 181 -18.71 -4.58 -17.01
CA VAL A 181 -18.66 -3.20 -17.49
C VAL A 181 -19.94 -2.94 -18.27
N ALA A 182 -20.77 -2.01 -17.80
CA ALA A 182 -21.90 -1.51 -18.58
C ALA A 182 -21.40 -0.41 -19.51
N ASP A 183 -21.59 -0.60 -20.80
CA ASP A 183 -21.35 0.45 -21.79
C ASP A 183 -22.55 1.40 -21.81
N TRP A 184 -22.32 2.64 -21.40
CA TRP A 184 -23.33 3.72 -21.41
C TRP A 184 -23.09 4.67 -22.60
N THR A 185 -22.35 4.24 -23.62
CA THR A 185 -22.16 5.04 -24.85
C THR A 185 -23.53 5.17 -25.51
N ILE A 186 -24.08 6.35 -25.47
CA ILE A 186 -25.32 6.68 -26.21
C ILE A 186 -24.87 6.88 -27.66
N GLU A 187 -25.36 6.03 -28.58
CA GLU A 187 -25.25 6.24 -30.02
C GLU A 187 -26.00 7.50 -30.48
#